data_714fd221cb48f503ab133c90184944c2
#
_entry.id   714fd221cb48f503ab133c90184944c2
#
_cell.length_a   1.000
_cell.length_b   1.000
_cell.length_c   1.000
_cell.angle_alpha   90.00
_cell.angle_beta   90.00
_cell.angle_gamma   90.00
#
_symmetry.space_group_name_H-M   'P 1'
#
loop_
_entity.id
_entity.type
_entity.pdbx_description
1 polymer ?
#
loop_
_entity_poly.entity_id
_entity_poly.type
_entity_poly.pdbx_seq_one_letter_code
_entity_poly.pdbx_strand_id
1 'polypeptide(L)'
;YSLLIKRRELNMERVIKVGHLGLILTRPLLNLVTDSAASATAMSTGKRTVINRIAKSKQGKDQETILEIAKGMGKSTGLVTTTRISDATPAAFGSHSLSRENRFEILDQFLEKGIDVLMGGGIQDWMPKKTRVGDFSKISLKAGAEKFSKRKDKKNLIKEAEKRGYQFISQEDELIKAPDDIKLLGLFSSSHFLMALDRKKSDHTGIPNLALMTEKALKVLDRNEGGFFLMIEGGRIDHAGHNNDAASVVAEILDFDEAVGAAFQFCKEKKDTLLLITSDHTTGGTGLSYIVRNKWGSDFGSLENLKAISRQGASFEKIWEEFGQKPTTDDIKRVIYKHTKIKISKSEAEFIKNPILLSPFHVTAYKNKKKVYTAHAIGRILAKRYQVSWSTGGHTNIPVMLIGYGINSRKVAGLNENRYIFDVMKEAFGLSVIHP
;
A
#
# COMPACT_ATOMS: atom_id res chain seq x y z
N TYR A 1 -13.30 14.31 4.65
CA TYR A 1 -12.41 14.43 5.80
C TYR A 1 -11.35 15.51 5.60
N SER A 2 -10.60 15.48 4.51
CA SER A 2 -9.53 16.45 4.26
C SER A 2 -10.04 17.90 4.28
N LEU A 3 -11.09 18.20 3.52
CA LEU A 3 -11.67 19.55 3.49
C LEU A 3 -12.28 19.95 4.83
N LEU A 4 -13.06 19.08 5.46
CA LEU A 4 -13.83 19.42 6.66
C LEU A 4 -13.00 19.44 7.95
N ILE A 5 -11.99 18.59 8.05
CA ILE A 5 -11.16 18.44 9.26
C ILE A 5 -9.79 19.11 9.08
N LYS A 6 -9.10 18.83 7.97
CA LYS A 6 -7.76 19.37 7.71
C LYS A 6 -7.78 20.73 7.01
N ARG A 7 -8.92 21.16 6.51
CA ARG A 7 -9.12 22.45 5.77
C ARG A 7 -8.17 22.57 4.57
N ARG A 8 -7.84 21.44 3.94
CA ARG A 8 -7.02 21.42 2.73
C ARG A 8 -7.65 20.54 1.66
N GLU A 9 -7.48 20.93 0.41
CA GLU A 9 -7.78 20.12 -0.76
C GLU A 9 -6.75 19.00 -0.90
N LEU A 10 -7.17 17.82 -1.38
CA LEU A 10 -6.27 16.74 -1.71
C LEU A 10 -5.51 17.04 -3.02
N ASN A 11 -4.27 16.57 -3.12
CA ASN A 11 -3.52 16.63 -4.37
C ASN A 11 -4.20 15.84 -5.48
N MET A 12 -4.80 14.68 -5.16
CA MET A 12 -5.63 13.92 -6.10
C MET A 12 -6.78 14.75 -6.66
N GLU A 13 -7.47 15.55 -5.84
CA GLU A 13 -8.53 16.46 -6.30
C GLU A 13 -7.99 17.52 -7.27
N ARG A 14 -6.79 18.06 -6.99
CA ARG A 14 -6.10 19.00 -7.90
C ARG A 14 -5.78 18.36 -9.24
N VAL A 15 -5.30 17.09 -9.23
CA VAL A 15 -5.03 16.35 -10.47
C VAL A 15 -6.33 16.12 -11.25
N ILE A 16 -7.42 15.74 -10.60
CA ILE A 16 -8.74 15.53 -11.25
C ILE A 16 -9.22 16.82 -11.95
N LYS A 17 -9.02 17.99 -11.36
CA LYS A 17 -9.48 19.28 -11.93
C LYS A 17 -8.80 19.65 -13.24
N VAL A 18 -7.59 19.18 -13.48
CA VAL A 18 -6.78 19.54 -14.66
C VAL A 18 -6.41 18.34 -15.54
N GLY A 19 -6.72 17.15 -15.09
CA GLY A 19 -6.46 15.90 -15.79
C GLY A 19 -7.74 15.24 -16.31
N HIS A 20 -7.72 13.93 -16.41
CA HIS A 20 -8.83 13.11 -16.90
C HIS A 20 -9.18 12.04 -15.87
N LEU A 21 -10.48 11.73 -15.77
CA LEU A 21 -11.04 10.75 -14.81
C LEU A 21 -11.77 9.64 -15.57
N GLY A 22 -11.52 8.41 -15.18
CA GLY A 22 -12.25 7.21 -15.58
C GLY A 22 -12.51 6.29 -14.40
N LEU A 23 -13.17 5.18 -14.68
CA LEU A 23 -13.44 4.09 -13.77
C LEU A 23 -12.81 2.80 -14.27
N ILE A 24 -12.34 1.98 -13.35
CA ILE A 24 -11.67 0.70 -13.65
C ILE A 24 -12.42 -0.46 -13.01
N LEU A 25 -12.71 -1.47 -13.83
CA LEU A 25 -13.16 -2.79 -13.40
C LEU A 25 -11.95 -3.66 -13.10
N THR A 26 -11.91 -4.27 -11.91
CA THR A 26 -10.71 -4.97 -11.38
C THR A 26 -10.83 -6.50 -11.41
N ARG A 27 -11.83 -7.04 -12.06
CA ARG A 27 -12.14 -8.49 -12.10
C ARG A 27 -10.95 -9.32 -12.62
N PRO A 28 -10.51 -10.37 -11.89
CA PRO A 28 -9.50 -11.31 -12.37
C PRO A 28 -10.09 -12.32 -13.37
N LEU A 29 -9.30 -13.30 -13.81
CA LEU A 29 -9.71 -14.23 -14.87
C LEU A 29 -10.87 -15.14 -14.48
N LEU A 30 -10.85 -15.74 -13.28
CA LEU A 30 -11.83 -16.78 -12.87
C LEU A 30 -12.72 -16.39 -11.69
N ASN A 31 -12.44 -15.28 -11.01
CA ASN A 31 -13.16 -14.84 -9.82
C ASN A 31 -13.85 -13.50 -10.05
N LEU A 32 -14.83 -13.17 -9.22
CA LEU A 32 -15.50 -11.86 -9.27
C LEU A 32 -14.72 -10.79 -8.51
N VAL A 33 -14.07 -11.18 -7.42
CA VAL A 33 -13.25 -10.29 -6.57
C VAL A 33 -11.78 -10.65 -6.74
N THR A 34 -10.96 -9.65 -6.96
CA THR A 34 -9.52 -9.81 -7.18
C THR A 34 -8.72 -9.82 -5.88
N ASP A 35 -7.49 -10.32 -5.94
CA ASP A 35 -6.41 -9.97 -5.04
C ASP A 35 -5.41 -9.01 -5.74
N SER A 36 -4.49 -8.42 -4.97
CA SER A 36 -3.51 -7.49 -5.53
C SER A 36 -2.59 -8.16 -6.57
N ALA A 37 -2.28 -9.45 -6.43
CA ALA A 37 -1.42 -10.16 -7.37
C ALA A 37 -2.02 -10.21 -8.78
N ALA A 38 -3.29 -10.62 -8.89
CA ALA A 38 -3.98 -10.71 -10.18
C ALA A 38 -4.29 -9.33 -10.76
N SER A 39 -4.68 -8.36 -9.92
CA SER A 39 -5.00 -7.01 -10.40
C SER A 39 -3.74 -6.27 -10.85
N ALA A 40 -2.67 -6.27 -10.06
CA ALA A 40 -1.41 -5.65 -10.46
C ALA A 40 -0.80 -6.35 -11.68
N THR A 41 -0.94 -7.68 -11.82
CA THR A 41 -0.55 -8.39 -13.05
C THR A 41 -1.32 -7.88 -14.25
N ALA A 42 -2.63 -7.67 -14.15
CA ALA A 42 -3.41 -7.12 -15.26
C ALA A 42 -2.94 -5.70 -15.65
N MET A 43 -2.64 -4.85 -14.67
CA MET A 43 -2.10 -3.51 -14.90
C MET A 43 -0.69 -3.52 -15.50
N SER A 44 0.17 -4.45 -15.08
CA SER A 44 1.58 -4.49 -15.50
C SER A 44 1.82 -5.21 -16.83
N THR A 45 0.89 -6.11 -17.25
CA THR A 45 1.08 -6.98 -18.43
C THR A 45 0.00 -6.83 -19.50
N GLY A 46 -1.08 -6.10 -19.23
CA GLY A 46 -2.26 -6.02 -20.11
C GLY A 46 -3.10 -7.32 -20.15
N LYS A 47 -2.80 -8.29 -19.30
CA LYS A 47 -3.45 -9.61 -19.34
C LYS A 47 -3.99 -10.02 -17.97
N ARG A 48 -5.25 -10.42 -17.93
CA ARG A 48 -5.82 -11.00 -16.71
C ARG A 48 -5.21 -12.35 -16.38
N THR A 49 -5.06 -12.60 -15.09
CA THR A 49 -4.64 -13.89 -14.55
C THR A 49 -5.53 -14.33 -13.39
N VAL A 50 -5.24 -15.49 -12.82
CA VAL A 50 -5.93 -16.00 -11.63
C VAL A 50 -5.32 -15.39 -10.37
N ILE A 51 -6.08 -15.35 -9.28
CA ILE A 51 -5.61 -14.86 -7.98
C ILE A 51 -4.28 -15.49 -7.58
N ASN A 52 -3.47 -14.76 -6.79
CA ASN A 52 -2.16 -15.17 -6.27
C ASN A 52 -1.02 -15.26 -7.30
N ARG A 53 -1.27 -15.09 -8.60
CA ARG A 53 -0.26 -15.13 -9.67
C ARG A 53 0.43 -13.78 -9.84
N ILE A 54 1.73 -13.83 -10.09
CA ILE A 54 2.60 -12.66 -10.31
C ILE A 54 3.11 -12.71 -11.76
N ALA A 55 2.64 -11.80 -12.59
CA ALA A 55 2.99 -11.64 -14.02
C ALA A 55 3.12 -12.97 -14.80
N LYS A 56 2.26 -13.95 -14.48
CA LYS A 56 2.15 -15.22 -15.17
C LYS A 56 0.71 -15.51 -15.59
N SER A 57 0.55 -16.16 -16.74
CA SER A 57 -0.74 -16.66 -17.19
C SER A 57 -1.32 -17.73 -16.24
N LYS A 58 -2.58 -18.12 -16.45
CA LYS A 58 -3.19 -19.27 -15.77
C LYS A 58 -2.36 -20.56 -15.93
N GLN A 59 -1.75 -20.75 -17.09
CA GLN A 59 -0.91 -21.92 -17.43
C GLN A 59 0.52 -21.80 -16.88
N GLY A 60 0.89 -20.70 -16.22
CA GLY A 60 2.21 -20.48 -15.65
C GLY A 60 3.24 -19.87 -16.61
N LYS A 61 2.85 -19.48 -17.83
CA LYS A 61 3.74 -18.76 -18.76
C LYS A 61 3.98 -17.35 -18.28
N ASP A 62 5.21 -16.86 -18.40
CA ASP A 62 5.57 -15.46 -18.13
C ASP A 62 4.84 -14.51 -19.07
N GLN A 63 4.42 -13.38 -18.51
CA GLN A 63 3.77 -12.30 -19.25
C GLN A 63 4.60 -11.04 -19.09
N GLU A 64 5.23 -10.60 -20.16
CA GLU A 64 6.11 -9.44 -20.17
C GLU A 64 5.44 -8.23 -19.52
N THR A 65 6.14 -7.60 -18.59
CA THR A 65 5.64 -6.46 -17.82
C THR A 65 6.04 -5.13 -18.48
N ILE A 66 5.30 -4.08 -18.18
CA ILE A 66 5.64 -2.72 -18.63
C ILE A 66 7.01 -2.26 -18.12
N LEU A 67 7.44 -2.72 -16.94
CA LEU A 67 8.77 -2.45 -16.41
C LEU A 67 9.85 -3.13 -17.25
N GLU A 68 9.63 -4.37 -17.70
CA GLU A 68 10.56 -5.08 -18.59
C GLU A 68 10.64 -4.41 -19.96
N ILE A 69 9.50 -3.98 -20.50
CA ILE A 69 9.45 -3.20 -21.74
C ILE A 69 10.25 -1.89 -21.58
N ALA A 70 10.01 -1.13 -20.51
CA ALA A 70 10.75 0.10 -20.24
C ALA A 70 12.25 -0.16 -20.17
N LYS A 71 12.66 -1.21 -19.47
CA LYS A 71 14.07 -1.59 -19.35
C LYS A 71 14.67 -2.04 -20.67
N GLY A 72 13.94 -2.80 -21.48
CA GLY A 72 14.33 -3.17 -22.85
C GLY A 72 14.51 -1.96 -23.78
N MET A 73 13.83 -0.85 -23.51
CA MET A 73 13.99 0.45 -24.20
C MET A 73 15.14 1.31 -23.61
N GLY A 74 15.92 0.80 -22.68
CA GLY A 74 17.01 1.54 -22.03
C GLY A 74 16.55 2.57 -20.99
N LYS A 75 15.27 2.54 -20.58
CA LYS A 75 14.72 3.44 -19.55
C LYS A 75 15.14 2.99 -18.15
N SER A 76 15.28 3.93 -17.23
CA SER A 76 15.44 3.62 -15.82
C SER A 76 14.14 3.11 -15.20
N THR A 77 14.24 2.30 -14.14
CA THR A 77 13.07 1.65 -13.55
C THR A 77 13.07 1.74 -12.03
N GLY A 78 11.88 1.90 -11.43
CA GLY A 78 11.74 2.00 -9.98
C GLY A 78 10.47 1.40 -9.42
N LEU A 79 10.57 0.84 -8.23
CA LEU A 79 9.47 0.32 -7.42
C LEU A 79 9.57 0.91 -6.02
N VAL A 80 8.51 1.57 -5.57
CA VAL A 80 8.43 2.24 -4.26
C VAL A 80 7.13 1.85 -3.57
N THR A 81 7.19 1.43 -2.29
CA THR A 81 5.99 1.01 -1.56
C THR A 81 6.12 1.23 -0.05
N THR A 82 4.99 1.34 0.64
CA THR A 82 4.91 1.29 2.11
C THR A 82 4.74 -0.12 2.66
N THR A 83 4.65 -1.14 1.81
CA THR A 83 4.66 -2.56 2.19
C THR A 83 6.07 -3.14 2.17
N ARG A 84 6.21 -4.46 2.24
CA ARG A 84 7.45 -5.14 1.84
C ARG A 84 7.65 -4.91 0.35
N ILE A 85 8.89 -4.64 -0.06
CA ILE A 85 9.17 -4.45 -1.49
C ILE A 85 8.87 -5.71 -2.33
N SER A 86 8.84 -6.89 -1.71
CA SER A 86 8.45 -8.16 -2.34
C SER A 86 6.94 -8.45 -2.28
N ASP A 87 6.10 -7.49 -1.89
CA ASP A 87 4.64 -7.70 -1.86
C ASP A 87 4.05 -7.76 -3.28
N ALA A 88 2.80 -8.15 -3.38
CA ALA A 88 2.16 -8.53 -4.64
C ALA A 88 2.23 -7.47 -5.73
N THR A 89 1.98 -6.19 -5.38
CA THR A 89 1.95 -5.11 -6.38
C THR A 89 3.33 -4.83 -6.98
N PRO A 90 4.38 -4.50 -6.20
CA PRO A 90 5.71 -4.34 -6.78
C PRO A 90 6.21 -5.63 -7.44
N ALA A 91 5.89 -6.81 -6.89
CA ALA A 91 6.24 -8.09 -7.49
C ALA A 91 5.66 -8.26 -8.90
N ALA A 92 4.39 -7.89 -9.11
CA ALA A 92 3.72 -8.05 -10.41
C ALA A 92 4.28 -7.11 -11.50
N PHE A 93 4.93 -6.02 -11.13
CA PHE A 93 5.64 -5.17 -12.09
C PHE A 93 7.07 -5.66 -12.36
N GLY A 94 7.77 -6.20 -11.35
CA GLY A 94 9.20 -6.48 -11.41
C GLY A 94 9.60 -7.97 -11.50
N SER A 95 8.68 -8.92 -11.44
CA SER A 95 9.02 -10.36 -11.40
C SER A 95 7.93 -11.26 -11.99
N HIS A 96 8.23 -12.57 -12.06
CA HIS A 96 7.29 -13.61 -12.47
C HIS A 96 7.29 -14.73 -11.45
N SER A 97 6.13 -15.04 -10.85
CA SER A 97 6.04 -16.16 -9.93
C SER A 97 4.67 -16.84 -9.96
N LEU A 98 4.64 -18.13 -9.67
CA LEU A 98 3.40 -18.90 -9.51
C LEU A 98 2.62 -18.51 -8.27
N SER A 99 3.25 -17.84 -7.31
CA SER A 99 2.61 -17.37 -6.08
C SER A 99 3.28 -16.11 -5.54
N ARG A 100 2.47 -15.14 -5.07
CA ARG A 100 2.93 -13.96 -4.35
C ARG A 100 3.67 -14.28 -3.04
N GLU A 101 3.53 -15.52 -2.53
CA GLU A 101 4.23 -15.96 -1.33
C GLU A 101 5.70 -16.35 -1.59
N ASN A 102 6.10 -16.51 -2.84
CA ASN A 102 7.47 -16.85 -3.24
C ASN A 102 8.42 -15.65 -3.17
N ARG A 103 8.40 -14.96 -2.05
CA ARG A 103 9.08 -13.65 -1.85
C ARG A 103 10.57 -13.68 -2.15
N PHE A 104 11.26 -14.79 -1.85
CA PHE A 104 12.71 -14.91 -2.08
C PHE A 104 13.03 -15.01 -3.57
N GLU A 105 12.23 -15.74 -4.35
CA GLU A 105 12.32 -15.81 -5.80
C GLU A 105 12.05 -14.46 -6.46
N ILE A 106 11.05 -13.72 -5.95
CA ILE A 106 10.70 -12.37 -6.41
C ILE A 106 11.89 -11.41 -6.22
N LEU A 107 12.52 -11.43 -5.05
CA LEU A 107 13.64 -10.54 -4.73
C LEU A 107 14.91 -10.89 -5.55
N ASP A 108 15.18 -12.17 -5.77
CA ASP A 108 16.27 -12.60 -6.64
C ASP A 108 16.09 -12.00 -8.05
N GLN A 109 14.87 -12.08 -8.61
CA GLN A 109 14.54 -11.51 -9.94
C GLN A 109 14.66 -9.99 -9.99
N PHE A 110 14.30 -9.26 -8.92
CA PHE A 110 14.47 -7.80 -8.89
C PHE A 110 15.94 -7.40 -9.08
N LEU A 111 16.86 -8.10 -8.42
CA LEU A 111 18.30 -7.86 -8.58
C LEU A 111 18.82 -8.34 -9.94
N GLU A 112 18.34 -9.46 -10.45
CA GLU A 112 18.71 -9.99 -11.78
C GLU A 112 18.30 -9.02 -12.87
N LYS A 113 17.10 -8.44 -12.80
CA LYS A 113 16.62 -7.42 -13.72
C LYS A 113 17.31 -6.07 -13.56
N GLY A 114 18.01 -5.85 -12.42
CA GLY A 114 18.75 -4.62 -12.16
C GLY A 114 17.83 -3.40 -12.11
N ILE A 115 16.69 -3.49 -11.42
CA ILE A 115 15.75 -2.37 -11.21
C ILE A 115 16.48 -1.26 -10.45
N ASP A 116 16.50 -0.02 -10.98
CA ASP A 116 17.42 1.01 -10.51
C ASP A 116 17.06 1.58 -9.12
N VAL A 117 15.77 1.63 -8.80
CA VAL A 117 15.29 2.08 -7.48
C VAL A 117 14.35 1.04 -6.88
N LEU A 118 14.70 0.51 -5.72
CA LEU A 118 13.89 -0.40 -4.91
C LEU A 118 13.75 0.19 -3.51
N MET A 119 12.57 0.67 -3.13
CA MET A 119 12.34 1.26 -1.80
C MET A 119 11.06 0.72 -1.15
N GLY A 120 11.19 0.29 0.12
CA GLY A 120 10.06 -0.23 0.91
C GLY A 120 10.50 -0.84 2.23
N GLY A 121 9.66 -1.74 2.76
CA GLY A 121 9.99 -2.57 3.91
C GLY A 121 10.52 -3.95 3.52
N GLY A 122 10.62 -4.83 4.52
CA GLY A 122 10.86 -6.25 4.28
C GLY A 122 12.33 -6.69 4.33
N ILE A 123 13.21 -5.95 5.00
CA ILE A 123 14.63 -6.31 5.12
C ILE A 123 14.85 -7.74 5.63
N GLN A 124 13.90 -8.31 6.41
CA GLN A 124 13.96 -9.71 6.87
C GLN A 124 14.11 -10.73 5.73
N ASP A 125 13.64 -10.39 4.52
CA ASP A 125 13.66 -11.27 3.36
C ASP A 125 14.95 -11.13 2.53
N TRP A 126 15.83 -10.17 2.87
CA TRP A 126 17.09 -9.87 2.18
C TRP A 126 18.35 -10.39 2.86
N MET A 127 18.23 -10.70 4.15
CA MET A 127 19.37 -11.05 4.99
C MET A 127 19.55 -12.57 5.11
N PRO A 128 20.77 -13.07 5.35
CA PRO A 128 21.02 -14.49 5.62
C PRO A 128 20.19 -15.01 6.80
N LYS A 129 19.88 -16.31 6.80
CA LYS A 129 19.19 -16.94 7.94
C LYS A 129 19.90 -16.65 9.27
N LYS A 130 19.11 -16.55 10.35
CA LYS A 130 19.58 -16.30 11.72
C LYS A 130 20.24 -14.92 11.96
N THR A 131 20.22 -14.01 10.99
CA THR A 131 20.70 -12.64 11.18
C THR A 131 19.61 -11.79 11.83
N ARG A 132 19.96 -10.98 12.82
CA ARG A 132 19.07 -9.97 13.42
C ARG A 132 19.08 -8.70 12.56
N VAL A 133 17.93 -8.07 12.40
CA VAL A 133 17.79 -6.85 11.58
C VAL A 133 18.70 -5.71 12.07
N GLY A 134 18.69 -5.44 13.39
CA GLY A 134 19.48 -4.37 13.98
C GLY A 134 20.99 -4.58 13.92
N ASP A 135 21.45 -5.83 13.80
CA ASP A 135 22.87 -6.14 13.63
C ASP A 135 23.35 -5.91 12.19
N PHE A 136 22.42 -5.71 11.26
CA PHE A 136 22.68 -5.61 9.82
C PHE A 136 22.30 -4.26 9.20
N SER A 137 21.56 -3.45 9.93
CA SER A 137 21.03 -2.17 9.46
C SER A 137 20.85 -1.21 10.63
N LYS A 138 20.63 0.07 10.32
CA LYS A 138 20.32 1.09 11.33
C LYS A 138 18.83 1.19 11.66
N ILE A 139 18.01 0.21 11.25
CA ILE A 139 16.58 0.17 11.53
C ILE A 139 16.35 0.25 13.04
N SER A 140 15.40 1.11 13.45
CA SER A 140 15.05 1.30 14.85
C SER A 140 14.29 0.10 15.45
N LEU A 141 14.22 0.00 16.78
CA LEU A 141 13.40 -1.00 17.45
C LEU A 141 11.93 -0.92 17.03
N LYS A 142 11.39 0.30 16.84
CA LYS A 142 10.03 0.51 16.36
C LYS A 142 9.80 -0.04 14.95
N ALA A 143 10.83 0.01 14.10
CA ALA A 143 10.81 -0.56 12.75
C ALA A 143 11.17 -2.07 12.72
N GLY A 144 11.43 -2.67 13.88
CA GLY A 144 11.63 -4.11 14.06
C GLY A 144 13.08 -4.57 14.04
N ALA A 145 14.01 -3.77 14.60
CA ALA A 145 15.43 -4.12 14.72
C ALA A 145 15.67 -5.45 15.44
N GLU A 146 14.80 -5.81 16.38
CA GLU A 146 14.86 -7.07 17.16
C GLU A 146 14.46 -8.32 16.35
N LYS A 147 13.87 -8.14 15.17
CA LYS A 147 13.41 -9.27 14.34
C LYS A 147 14.57 -9.97 13.66
N PHE A 148 14.37 -11.24 13.34
CA PHE A 148 15.33 -12.07 12.60
C PHE A 148 14.92 -12.23 11.14
N SER A 149 15.91 -12.56 10.31
CA SER A 149 15.72 -12.94 8.92
C SER A 149 14.64 -14.03 8.76
N LYS A 150 13.86 -13.92 7.71
CA LYS A 150 12.87 -14.93 7.29
C LYS A 150 13.43 -15.91 6.25
N ARG A 151 14.62 -15.63 5.68
CA ARG A 151 15.29 -16.55 4.76
C ARG A 151 15.69 -17.85 5.49
N LYS A 152 15.64 -18.93 4.75
CA LYS A 152 16.09 -20.26 5.22
C LYS A 152 17.49 -20.60 4.72
N ASP A 153 17.98 -19.86 3.74
CA ASP A 153 19.29 -20.01 3.12
C ASP A 153 20.32 -19.01 3.70
N LYS A 154 21.57 -19.09 3.20
CA LYS A 154 22.66 -18.21 3.60
C LYS A 154 22.83 -17.01 2.66
N LYS A 155 21.95 -16.81 1.67
CA LYS A 155 22.05 -15.69 0.73
C LYS A 155 21.96 -14.35 1.46
N ASN A 156 22.81 -13.43 1.07
CA ASN A 156 22.82 -12.03 1.52
C ASN A 156 22.54 -11.14 0.32
N LEU A 157 21.25 -10.86 0.06
CA LEU A 157 20.84 -10.07 -1.10
C LEU A 157 21.23 -8.59 -0.97
N ILE A 158 21.46 -8.07 0.24
CA ILE A 158 21.97 -6.69 0.42
C ILE A 158 23.39 -6.59 -0.12
N LYS A 159 24.29 -7.51 0.30
CA LYS A 159 25.65 -7.54 -0.25
C LYS A 159 25.68 -7.83 -1.75
N GLU A 160 24.75 -8.62 -2.24
CA GLU A 160 24.62 -8.87 -3.67
C GLU A 160 24.18 -7.62 -4.44
N ALA A 161 23.26 -6.83 -3.88
CA ALA A 161 22.86 -5.54 -4.43
C ALA A 161 24.05 -4.55 -4.44
N GLU A 162 24.79 -4.44 -3.34
CA GLU A 162 25.98 -3.59 -3.25
C GLU A 162 27.01 -3.92 -4.34
N LYS A 163 27.28 -5.22 -4.58
CA LYS A 163 28.15 -5.67 -5.68
C LYS A 163 27.64 -5.28 -7.07
N ARG A 164 26.34 -5.07 -7.22
CA ARG A 164 25.68 -4.64 -8.46
C ARG A 164 25.53 -3.12 -8.55
N GLY A 165 26.21 -2.36 -7.66
CA GLY A 165 26.25 -0.90 -7.66
C GLY A 165 25.08 -0.22 -6.95
N TYR A 166 24.30 -0.94 -6.13
CA TYR A 166 23.29 -0.29 -5.29
C TYR A 166 23.92 0.29 -4.02
N GLN A 167 23.48 1.48 -3.65
CA GLN A 167 23.64 1.95 -2.29
C GLN A 167 22.50 1.42 -1.42
N PHE A 168 22.84 0.66 -0.38
CA PHE A 168 21.89 0.24 0.63
C PHE A 168 21.64 1.34 1.65
N ILE A 169 20.34 1.59 1.92
CA ILE A 169 19.82 2.62 2.82
C ILE A 169 18.78 2.01 3.73
N SER A 170 18.81 2.34 5.02
CA SER A 170 17.90 1.81 6.03
C SER A 170 17.24 2.87 6.93
N GLN A 171 17.56 4.14 6.71
CA GLN A 171 17.08 5.29 7.48
C GLN A 171 16.70 6.46 6.58
N GLU A 172 15.77 7.29 7.04
CA GLU A 172 15.32 8.51 6.36
C GLU A 172 16.46 9.49 6.11
N ASP A 173 17.35 9.72 7.10
CA ASP A 173 18.48 10.63 6.96
C ASP A 173 19.53 10.16 5.94
N GLU A 174 19.69 8.84 5.80
CA GLU A 174 20.51 8.24 4.75
C GLU A 174 19.88 8.47 3.36
N LEU A 175 18.56 8.36 3.26
CA LEU A 175 17.81 8.60 2.02
C LEU A 175 17.96 10.06 1.55
N ILE A 176 17.85 11.01 2.48
CA ILE A 176 18.00 12.45 2.19
C ILE A 176 19.41 12.75 1.64
N LYS A 177 20.46 12.13 2.23
CA LYS A 177 21.85 12.36 1.89
C LYS A 177 22.35 11.56 0.68
N ALA A 178 21.60 10.54 0.26
CA ALA A 178 22.02 9.69 -0.86
C ALA A 178 22.17 10.52 -2.14
N PRO A 179 23.22 10.29 -2.95
CA PRO A 179 23.35 10.93 -4.26
C PRO A 179 22.23 10.47 -5.22
N ASP A 180 22.04 11.22 -6.30
CA ASP A 180 20.96 10.93 -7.28
C ASP A 180 21.48 10.14 -8.49
N ASP A 181 22.77 9.83 -8.58
CA ASP A 181 23.43 9.20 -9.73
C ASP A 181 23.79 7.72 -9.52
N ILE A 182 23.12 7.08 -8.57
CA ILE A 182 23.38 5.68 -8.21
C ILE A 182 22.06 4.89 -8.14
N LYS A 183 22.19 3.56 -8.17
CA LYS A 183 21.05 2.68 -7.86
C LYS A 183 20.78 2.66 -6.36
N LEU A 184 19.51 2.68 -5.98
CA LEU A 184 19.09 2.71 -4.57
C LEU A 184 18.36 1.42 -4.15
N LEU A 185 18.80 0.84 -3.02
CA LEU A 185 18.09 -0.16 -2.26
C LEU A 185 17.75 0.40 -0.88
N GLY A 186 16.51 0.89 -0.70
CA GLY A 186 16.00 1.44 0.56
C GLY A 186 15.10 0.43 1.28
N LEU A 187 15.55 -0.11 2.43
CA LEU A 187 14.77 -1.06 3.23
C LEU A 187 14.60 -0.51 4.65
N PHE A 188 13.47 0.14 4.93
CA PHE A 188 13.27 0.98 6.11
C PHE A 188 12.53 0.29 7.27
N SER A 189 12.11 -0.97 7.10
CA SER A 189 11.39 -1.74 8.12
C SER A 189 11.65 -3.23 8.00
N SER A 190 11.53 -3.94 9.12
CA SER A 190 11.68 -5.41 9.14
C SER A 190 10.67 -6.11 8.22
N SER A 191 9.44 -5.62 8.16
CA SER A 191 8.34 -6.14 7.34
C SER A 191 7.67 -4.98 6.60
N HIS A 192 6.33 -4.85 6.67
CA HIS A 192 5.65 -3.63 6.20
C HIS A 192 6.00 -2.43 7.07
N PHE A 193 5.82 -1.22 6.57
CA PHE A 193 5.93 -0.03 7.41
C PHE A 193 4.92 -0.05 8.55
N LEU A 194 5.21 0.65 9.63
CA LEU A 194 4.19 1.02 10.60
C LEU A 194 3.08 1.81 9.91
N MET A 195 1.85 1.74 10.42
CA MET A 195 0.77 2.60 9.92
C MET A 195 1.16 4.07 9.99
N ALA A 196 0.79 4.86 8.99
CA ALA A 196 1.08 6.29 8.92
C ALA A 196 0.61 7.03 10.19
N LEU A 197 -0.52 6.60 10.77
CA LEU A 197 -1.03 7.12 12.02
C LEU A 197 -0.04 6.92 13.20
N ASP A 198 0.66 5.81 13.22
CA ASP A 198 1.64 5.48 14.28
C ASP A 198 3.01 6.11 14.00
N ARG A 199 3.42 6.24 12.73
CA ARG A 199 4.66 6.90 12.33
C ARG A 199 4.69 8.38 12.71
N LYS A 200 3.60 9.12 12.44
CA LYS A 200 3.49 10.56 12.74
C LYS A 200 3.59 10.91 14.22
N LYS A 201 3.35 9.96 15.12
CA LYS A 201 3.39 10.17 16.58
C LYS A 201 4.62 9.64 17.27
N SER A 202 5.45 8.89 16.56
CA SER A 202 6.68 8.36 17.12
C SER A 202 7.84 9.19 16.61
N ASP A 203 8.35 10.10 17.43
CA ASP A 203 9.62 10.76 17.15
C ASP A 203 10.68 9.71 16.82
N HIS A 204 11.31 9.87 15.66
CA HIS A 204 12.47 9.09 15.20
C HIS A 204 12.24 7.59 14.95
N THR A 205 11.31 7.23 14.05
CA THR A 205 11.27 5.85 13.52
C THR A 205 12.39 5.59 12.51
N GLY A 206 12.93 6.62 11.88
CA GLY A 206 13.84 6.51 10.74
C GLY A 206 13.19 5.97 9.46
N ILE A 207 11.86 5.82 9.46
CA ILE A 207 11.10 5.38 8.30
C ILE A 207 10.63 6.62 7.51
N PRO A 208 11.07 6.82 6.25
CA PRO A 208 10.62 7.94 5.43
C PRO A 208 9.14 7.84 5.12
N ASN A 209 8.49 8.98 4.86
CA ASN A 209 7.15 8.99 4.29
C ASN A 209 7.20 8.65 2.79
N LEU A 210 6.04 8.34 2.21
CA LEU A 210 5.97 7.94 0.82
C LEU A 210 6.34 9.09 -0.14
N ALA A 211 6.03 10.34 0.22
CA ALA A 211 6.37 11.51 -0.57
C ALA A 211 7.89 11.69 -0.72
N LEU A 212 8.65 11.59 0.37
CA LEU A 212 10.11 11.68 0.34
C LEU A 212 10.74 10.56 -0.50
N MET A 213 10.22 9.32 -0.38
CA MET A 213 10.67 8.22 -1.24
C MET A 213 10.34 8.48 -2.72
N THR A 214 9.17 9.04 -3.01
CA THR A 214 8.76 9.42 -4.36
C THR A 214 9.67 10.48 -4.96
N GLU A 215 9.93 11.57 -4.23
CA GLU A 215 10.83 12.64 -4.66
C GLU A 215 12.25 12.12 -4.96
N LYS A 216 12.76 11.25 -4.08
CA LYS A 216 14.10 10.66 -4.28
C LYS A 216 14.13 9.72 -5.48
N ALA A 217 13.11 8.89 -5.66
CA ALA A 217 13.01 8.01 -6.82
C ALA A 217 12.95 8.80 -8.14
N LEU A 218 12.15 9.86 -8.19
CA LEU A 218 12.05 10.73 -9.35
C LEU A 218 13.40 11.38 -9.69
N LYS A 219 14.11 11.93 -8.71
CA LYS A 219 15.46 12.53 -8.92
C LYS A 219 16.46 11.53 -9.49
N VAL A 220 16.49 10.31 -8.95
CA VAL A 220 17.41 9.27 -9.41
C VAL A 220 17.06 8.83 -10.85
N LEU A 221 15.78 8.60 -11.12
CA LEU A 221 15.35 8.03 -12.41
C LEU A 221 15.35 9.05 -13.55
N ASP A 222 15.06 10.32 -13.26
CA ASP A 222 15.04 11.44 -14.26
C ASP A 222 16.42 11.74 -14.85
N ARG A 223 17.50 11.25 -14.27
CA ARG A 223 18.84 11.38 -14.84
C ARG A 223 19.05 10.60 -16.15
N ASN A 224 18.22 9.62 -16.42
CA ASN A 224 18.23 8.91 -17.69
C ASN A 224 17.49 9.71 -18.75
N GLU A 225 18.20 10.26 -19.71
CA GLU A 225 17.62 11.03 -20.83
C GLU A 225 16.63 10.19 -21.68
N GLY A 226 16.75 8.85 -21.66
CA GLY A 226 15.78 7.94 -22.26
C GLY A 226 14.46 7.86 -21.50
N GLY A 227 14.35 8.50 -20.34
CA GLY A 227 13.20 8.50 -19.46
C GLY A 227 13.14 7.29 -18.52
N PHE A 228 12.01 7.10 -17.86
CA PHE A 228 11.86 6.07 -16.84
C PHE A 228 10.45 5.49 -16.73
N PHE A 229 10.35 4.38 -15.98
CA PHE A 229 9.13 3.82 -15.44
C PHE A 229 9.24 3.79 -13.91
N LEU A 230 8.23 4.31 -13.22
CA LEU A 230 8.17 4.30 -11.75
C LEU A 230 6.78 3.87 -11.26
N MET A 231 6.73 2.83 -10.45
CA MET A 231 5.53 2.42 -9.70
C MET A 231 5.67 2.83 -8.24
N ILE A 232 4.64 3.51 -7.72
CA ILE A 232 4.57 4.00 -6.33
C ILE A 232 3.30 3.45 -5.69
N GLU A 233 3.40 2.88 -4.50
CA GLU A 233 2.29 2.24 -3.82
C GLU A 233 2.13 2.71 -2.37
N GLY A 234 0.94 3.20 -2.04
CA GLY A 234 0.45 3.35 -0.67
C GLY A 234 -0.15 2.05 -0.13
N GLY A 235 0.62 0.97 -0.11
CA GLY A 235 0.09 -0.38 0.11
C GLY A 235 -0.45 -0.65 1.53
N ARG A 236 -0.17 0.23 2.50
CA ARG A 236 -0.75 0.11 3.84
C ARG A 236 -2.21 0.57 3.92
N ILE A 237 -2.73 1.25 2.89
CA ILE A 237 -4.17 1.59 2.77
C ILE A 237 -5.00 0.31 2.81
N ASP A 238 -4.61 -0.71 2.04
CA ASP A 238 -5.27 -2.01 2.00
C ASP A 238 -5.28 -2.69 3.38
N HIS A 239 -4.14 -2.74 4.06
CA HIS A 239 -4.05 -3.33 5.39
C HIS A 239 -4.93 -2.62 6.43
N ALA A 240 -5.04 -1.30 6.37
CA ALA A 240 -5.94 -0.52 7.22
C ALA A 240 -7.42 -0.84 6.91
N GLY A 241 -7.76 -0.98 5.61
CA GLY A 241 -9.07 -1.42 5.14
C GLY A 241 -9.43 -2.82 5.65
N HIS A 242 -8.51 -3.78 5.55
CA HIS A 242 -8.67 -5.12 6.11
C HIS A 242 -8.90 -5.14 7.63
N ASN A 243 -8.32 -4.19 8.35
CA ASN A 243 -8.53 -4.03 9.80
C ASN A 243 -9.84 -3.28 10.13
N ASN A 244 -10.57 -2.76 9.15
CA ASN A 244 -11.70 -1.85 9.32
C ASN A 244 -11.35 -0.63 10.21
N ASP A 245 -10.13 -0.13 10.09
CA ASP A 245 -9.58 0.98 10.86
C ASP A 245 -9.70 2.31 10.11
N ALA A 246 -10.81 3.02 10.31
CA ALA A 246 -11.10 4.26 9.60
C ALA A 246 -10.03 5.34 9.76
N ALA A 247 -9.44 5.48 10.94
CA ALA A 247 -8.42 6.49 11.18
C ALA A 247 -7.10 6.15 10.48
N SER A 248 -6.73 4.87 10.47
CA SER A 248 -5.54 4.42 9.73
C SER A 248 -5.75 4.52 8.21
N VAL A 249 -6.94 4.17 7.68
CA VAL A 249 -7.26 4.37 6.26
C VAL A 249 -7.10 5.85 5.87
N VAL A 250 -7.66 6.77 6.67
CA VAL A 250 -7.52 8.20 6.41
C VAL A 250 -6.05 8.63 6.46
N ALA A 251 -5.28 8.17 7.45
CA ALA A 251 -3.87 8.53 7.59
C ALA A 251 -3.00 8.02 6.43
N GLU A 252 -3.24 6.78 5.97
CA GLU A 252 -2.53 6.17 4.84
C GLU A 252 -2.89 6.85 3.51
N ILE A 253 -4.17 7.18 3.28
CA ILE A 253 -4.60 7.93 2.09
C ILE A 253 -3.96 9.32 2.06
N LEU A 254 -3.84 10.02 3.19
CA LEU A 254 -3.18 11.31 3.27
C LEU A 254 -1.67 11.22 3.02
N ASP A 255 -1.01 10.14 3.46
CA ASP A 255 0.41 9.87 3.18
C ASP A 255 0.62 9.60 1.67
N PHE A 256 -0.29 8.84 1.05
CA PHE A 256 -0.31 8.59 -0.39
C PHE A 256 -0.58 9.87 -1.19
N ASP A 257 -1.52 10.70 -0.75
CA ASP A 257 -1.86 11.97 -1.39
C ASP A 257 -0.68 12.96 -1.41
N GLU A 258 0.17 12.94 -0.39
CA GLU A 258 1.42 13.72 -0.37
C GLU A 258 2.39 13.23 -1.45
N ALA A 259 2.51 11.91 -1.67
CA ALA A 259 3.29 11.33 -2.75
C ALA A 259 2.72 11.66 -4.15
N VAL A 260 1.39 11.65 -4.28
CA VAL A 260 0.71 12.15 -5.49
C VAL A 260 1.07 13.61 -5.75
N GLY A 261 1.14 14.45 -4.70
CA GLY A 261 1.55 15.85 -4.80
C GLY A 261 2.97 16.00 -5.37
N ALA A 262 3.91 15.21 -4.90
CA ALA A 262 5.30 15.19 -5.40
C ALA A 262 5.37 14.76 -6.88
N ALA A 263 4.69 13.65 -7.23
CA ALA A 263 4.63 13.18 -8.62
C ALA A 263 3.93 14.18 -9.55
N PHE A 264 2.85 14.80 -9.09
CA PHE A 264 2.13 15.80 -9.88
C PHE A 264 2.97 17.06 -10.13
N GLN A 265 3.71 17.54 -9.11
CA GLN A 265 4.62 18.67 -9.30
C GLN A 265 5.70 18.34 -10.33
N PHE A 266 6.31 17.16 -10.26
CA PHE A 266 7.26 16.68 -11.27
C PHE A 266 6.66 16.69 -12.68
N CYS A 267 5.45 16.13 -12.86
CA CYS A 267 4.79 16.08 -14.17
C CYS A 267 4.40 17.46 -14.72
N LYS A 268 4.18 18.48 -13.88
CA LYS A 268 3.99 19.86 -14.36
C LYS A 268 5.26 20.46 -14.95
N GLU A 269 6.40 20.07 -14.42
CA GLU A 269 7.71 20.54 -14.90
C GLU A 269 8.18 19.74 -16.12
N LYS A 270 7.86 18.44 -16.18
CA LYS A 270 8.23 17.49 -17.25
C LYS A 270 7.02 17.12 -18.09
N LYS A 271 6.78 17.86 -19.17
CA LYS A 271 5.56 17.76 -20.01
C LYS A 271 5.45 16.46 -20.81
N ASP A 272 6.51 15.70 -20.94
CA ASP A 272 6.60 14.40 -21.60
C ASP A 272 6.30 13.21 -20.68
N THR A 273 5.79 13.47 -19.49
CA THR A 273 5.49 12.47 -18.48
C THR A 273 4.00 12.16 -18.41
N LEU A 274 3.66 10.88 -18.24
CA LEU A 274 2.32 10.38 -17.91
C LEU A 274 2.25 10.04 -16.43
N LEU A 275 1.31 10.65 -15.71
CA LEU A 275 0.94 10.29 -14.33
C LEU A 275 -0.40 9.56 -14.35
N LEU A 276 -0.44 8.35 -13.80
CA LEU A 276 -1.65 7.57 -13.56
C LEU A 276 -1.81 7.30 -12.07
N ILE A 277 -3.01 7.53 -11.54
CA ILE A 277 -3.37 7.30 -10.13
C ILE A 277 -4.59 6.40 -10.10
N THR A 278 -4.48 5.25 -9.46
CA THR A 278 -5.57 4.27 -9.35
C THR A 278 -5.41 3.41 -8.10
N SER A 279 -6.34 2.47 -7.90
CA SER A 279 -6.22 1.36 -6.95
C SER A 279 -6.36 0.04 -7.67
N ASP A 280 -5.76 -1.01 -7.13
CA ASP A 280 -5.87 -2.38 -7.62
C ASP A 280 -7.24 -3.01 -7.27
N HIS A 281 -7.85 -2.62 -6.17
CA HIS A 281 -9.21 -2.96 -5.70
C HIS A 281 -9.62 -2.05 -4.57
N THR A 282 -10.86 -2.16 -4.12
CA THR A 282 -11.33 -1.59 -2.86
C THR A 282 -11.23 -2.64 -1.75
N THR A 283 -11.01 -2.20 -0.49
CA THR A 283 -10.87 -3.05 0.69
C THR A 283 -11.78 -2.57 1.83
N GLY A 284 -12.45 -3.51 2.50
CA GLY A 284 -13.38 -3.21 3.59
C GLY A 284 -14.77 -2.77 3.15
N GLY A 285 -14.93 -2.31 1.90
CA GLY A 285 -16.18 -1.77 1.38
C GLY A 285 -16.75 -0.68 2.28
N THR A 286 -15.90 0.33 2.59
CA THR A 286 -16.23 1.38 3.56
C THR A 286 -17.02 2.53 2.97
N GLY A 287 -17.89 3.13 3.79
CA GLY A 287 -18.62 4.36 3.47
C GLY A 287 -19.08 5.08 4.72
N LEU A 288 -19.28 6.40 4.60
CA LEU A 288 -20.04 7.12 5.61
C LEU A 288 -21.49 6.71 5.55
N SER A 289 -22.11 6.50 6.70
CA SER A 289 -23.48 5.99 6.77
C SER A 289 -24.26 6.68 7.87
N TYR A 290 -25.58 6.65 7.75
CA TYR A 290 -26.47 7.08 8.81
C TYR A 290 -26.81 5.92 9.76
N ILE A 291 -27.22 6.26 10.99
CA ILE A 291 -27.71 5.30 11.98
C ILE A 291 -29.17 5.56 12.26
N VAL A 292 -30.00 4.53 12.08
CA VAL A 292 -31.40 4.56 12.56
C VAL A 292 -31.37 4.38 14.07
N ARG A 293 -31.78 5.42 14.81
CA ARG A 293 -31.78 5.39 16.27
C ARG A 293 -33.05 4.78 16.86
N ASN A 294 -34.19 5.05 16.23
CA ASN A 294 -35.49 4.54 16.65
C ASN A 294 -36.56 4.79 15.55
N LYS A 295 -37.83 4.46 15.90
CA LYS A 295 -39.00 4.68 15.06
C LYS A 295 -39.15 6.13 14.51
N TRP A 296 -38.50 7.12 15.13
CA TRP A 296 -38.78 8.55 14.92
C TRP A 296 -37.55 9.36 14.50
N GLY A 297 -36.39 8.76 14.35
CA GLY A 297 -35.22 9.55 13.99
C GLY A 297 -34.05 8.74 13.48
N SER A 298 -33.29 9.35 12.59
CA SER A 298 -32.03 8.84 12.06
C SER A 298 -30.92 9.89 12.31
N ASP A 299 -29.74 9.42 12.59
CA ASP A 299 -28.54 10.22 12.73
C ASP A 299 -27.73 10.12 11.43
N PHE A 300 -27.73 11.18 10.63
CA PHE A 300 -27.06 11.24 9.33
C PHE A 300 -25.58 11.56 9.40
N GLY A 301 -25.04 11.56 10.59
CA GLY A 301 -23.64 11.93 10.80
C GLY A 301 -23.44 13.44 10.95
N SER A 302 -22.36 13.74 11.59
CA SER A 302 -22.00 15.13 11.88
C SER A 302 -20.49 15.34 11.75
N LEU A 303 -20.08 16.57 11.75
CA LEU A 303 -18.67 16.93 11.83
C LEU A 303 -17.99 16.33 13.08
N GLU A 304 -18.74 16.13 14.19
CA GLU A 304 -18.21 15.50 15.40
C GLU A 304 -17.83 14.04 15.20
N ASN A 305 -18.51 13.30 14.34
CA ASN A 305 -18.14 11.92 13.99
C ASN A 305 -16.80 11.90 13.22
N LEU A 306 -16.59 12.82 12.28
CA LEU A 306 -15.30 12.99 11.60
C LEU A 306 -14.18 13.43 12.56
N LYS A 307 -14.50 14.34 13.50
CA LYS A 307 -13.56 14.72 14.58
C LYS A 307 -13.24 13.53 15.49
N ALA A 308 -14.19 12.62 15.74
CA ALA A 308 -13.94 11.42 16.53
C ALA A 308 -12.91 10.51 15.83
N ILE A 309 -12.96 10.36 14.50
CA ILE A 309 -11.93 9.67 13.72
C ILE A 309 -10.57 10.36 13.90
N SER A 310 -10.51 11.70 13.85
CA SER A 310 -9.26 12.45 13.99
C SER A 310 -8.63 12.37 15.39
N ARG A 311 -9.42 12.05 16.42
CA ARG A 311 -8.93 11.87 17.80
C ARG A 311 -8.28 10.51 18.02
N GLN A 312 -8.49 9.54 17.13
CA GLN A 312 -7.82 8.25 17.25
C GLN A 312 -6.31 8.43 17.15
N GLY A 313 -5.61 7.97 18.17
CA GLY A 313 -4.21 8.25 18.38
C GLY A 313 -3.26 7.12 18.02
N ALA A 314 -3.78 5.95 17.67
CA ALA A 314 -2.99 4.80 17.26
C ALA A 314 -3.81 3.88 16.36
N SER A 315 -3.14 3.13 15.49
CA SER A 315 -3.78 2.10 14.68
C SER A 315 -4.35 0.96 15.54
N PHE A 316 -5.29 0.21 14.99
CA PHE A 316 -5.77 -1.00 15.65
C PHE A 316 -4.67 -2.07 15.81
N GLU A 317 -3.64 -2.06 14.95
CA GLU A 317 -2.46 -2.89 15.15
C GLU A 317 -1.74 -2.55 16.44
N LYS A 318 -1.49 -1.27 16.68
CA LYS A 318 -0.85 -0.77 17.90
C LYS A 318 -1.72 -0.96 19.16
N ILE A 319 -3.01 -0.67 19.04
CA ILE A 319 -3.99 -0.89 20.11
C ILE A 319 -4.01 -2.36 20.52
N TRP A 320 -4.00 -3.28 19.53
CA TRP A 320 -3.97 -4.72 19.79
C TRP A 320 -2.66 -5.15 20.49
N GLU A 321 -1.52 -4.61 20.10
CA GLU A 321 -0.23 -4.89 20.75
C GLU A 321 -0.24 -4.45 22.20
N GLU A 322 -0.84 -3.30 22.53
CA GLU A 322 -0.96 -2.79 23.89
C GLU A 322 -1.92 -3.60 24.79
N PHE A 323 -2.83 -4.38 24.21
CA PHE A 323 -3.67 -5.29 25.02
C PHE A 323 -2.85 -6.40 25.69
N GLY A 324 -1.70 -6.78 25.14
CA GLY A 324 -0.90 -7.89 25.61
C GLY A 324 -1.53 -9.27 25.31
N GLN A 325 -0.98 -10.31 25.94
CA GLN A 325 -1.37 -11.69 25.62
C GLN A 325 -2.73 -12.12 26.20
N LYS A 326 -3.07 -11.67 27.42
CA LYS A 326 -4.29 -12.05 28.16
C LYS A 326 -4.93 -10.83 28.81
N PRO A 327 -5.51 -9.90 28.02
CA PRO A 327 -6.07 -8.67 28.55
C PRO A 327 -7.34 -8.95 29.38
N THR A 328 -7.54 -8.17 30.44
CA THR A 328 -8.83 -8.06 31.10
C THR A 328 -9.76 -7.12 30.31
N THR A 329 -11.06 -7.13 30.62
CA THR A 329 -12.00 -6.16 30.02
C THR A 329 -11.65 -4.73 30.40
N ASP A 330 -11.11 -4.50 31.58
CA ASP A 330 -10.71 -3.15 32.03
C ASP A 330 -9.42 -2.68 31.33
N ASP A 331 -8.48 -3.58 31.03
CA ASP A 331 -7.34 -3.26 30.18
C ASP A 331 -7.80 -2.82 28.77
N ILE A 332 -8.71 -3.56 28.15
CA ILE A 332 -9.28 -3.23 26.86
C ILE A 332 -9.97 -1.87 26.90
N LYS A 333 -10.83 -1.60 27.88
CA LYS A 333 -11.51 -0.30 28.05
C LYS A 333 -10.50 0.83 28.20
N ARG A 334 -9.47 0.64 29.04
CA ARG A 334 -8.41 1.61 29.29
C ARG A 334 -7.62 1.93 28.02
N VAL A 335 -7.19 0.93 27.26
CA VAL A 335 -6.40 1.11 26.03
C VAL A 335 -7.25 1.74 24.92
N ILE A 336 -8.50 1.30 24.72
CA ILE A 336 -9.42 1.94 23.76
C ILE A 336 -9.61 3.40 24.11
N TYR A 337 -9.93 3.73 25.38
CA TYR A 337 -10.11 5.12 25.80
C TYR A 337 -8.83 5.96 25.64
N LYS A 338 -7.68 5.39 25.98
CA LYS A 338 -6.37 6.05 25.82
C LYS A 338 -6.19 6.56 24.38
N HIS A 339 -6.49 5.72 23.39
CA HIS A 339 -6.20 6.02 21.99
C HIS A 339 -7.36 6.65 21.21
N THR A 340 -8.61 6.45 21.62
CA THR A 340 -9.77 6.93 20.86
C THR A 340 -10.56 8.03 21.58
N LYS A 341 -10.35 8.20 22.90
CA LYS A 341 -11.18 9.02 23.79
C LYS A 341 -12.64 8.56 23.87
N ILE A 342 -12.93 7.35 23.40
CA ILE A 342 -14.27 6.75 23.42
C ILE A 342 -14.36 5.76 24.56
N LYS A 343 -15.36 5.93 25.43
CA LYS A 343 -15.70 4.98 26.46
C LYS A 343 -16.53 3.84 25.86
N ILE A 344 -16.11 2.61 26.10
CA ILE A 344 -16.85 1.41 25.72
C ILE A 344 -17.40 0.69 26.97
N SER A 345 -18.52 -0.01 26.80
CA SER A 345 -19.15 -0.78 27.86
C SER A 345 -18.35 -2.06 28.17
N LYS A 346 -18.69 -2.74 29.29
CA LYS A 346 -18.12 -4.04 29.66
C LYS A 346 -18.44 -5.11 28.60
N SER A 347 -19.66 -5.11 28.08
CA SER A 347 -20.08 -6.05 27.01
C SER A 347 -19.33 -5.83 25.70
N GLU A 348 -19.05 -4.56 25.31
CA GLU A 348 -18.24 -4.24 24.14
C GLU A 348 -16.78 -4.66 24.35
N ALA A 349 -16.22 -4.48 25.53
CA ALA A 349 -14.87 -4.94 25.85
C ALA A 349 -14.76 -6.48 25.84
N GLU A 350 -15.79 -7.19 26.35
CA GLU A 350 -15.85 -8.65 26.28
C GLU A 350 -15.94 -9.14 24.84
N PHE A 351 -16.70 -8.43 23.97
CA PHE A 351 -16.77 -8.73 22.55
C PHE A 351 -15.41 -8.54 21.83
N ILE A 352 -14.62 -7.50 22.17
CA ILE A 352 -13.26 -7.31 21.64
C ILE A 352 -12.33 -8.43 22.12
N LYS A 353 -12.45 -8.84 23.40
CA LYS A 353 -11.62 -9.89 24.01
C LYS A 353 -11.84 -11.25 23.37
N ASN A 354 -13.10 -11.57 23.11
CA ASN A 354 -13.56 -12.84 22.56
C ASN A 354 -14.41 -12.59 21.30
N PRO A 355 -13.78 -12.15 20.19
CA PRO A 355 -14.52 -11.84 18.99
C PRO A 355 -15.15 -13.11 18.41
N ILE A 356 -16.48 -13.14 18.41
CA ILE A 356 -17.23 -14.20 17.73
C ILE A 356 -17.11 -13.98 16.21
N LEU A 357 -16.93 -15.05 15.45
CA LEU A 357 -17.01 -15.03 14.00
C LEU A 357 -18.39 -14.51 13.56
N LEU A 358 -18.47 -13.24 13.22
CA LEU A 358 -19.73 -12.54 12.96
C LEU A 358 -20.27 -12.77 11.56
N SER A 359 -19.42 -13.25 10.64
CA SER A 359 -19.78 -13.57 9.26
C SER A 359 -18.62 -14.27 8.56
N PRO A 360 -18.87 -15.23 7.68
CA PRO A 360 -17.85 -15.81 6.81
C PRO A 360 -17.17 -14.77 5.90
N PHE A 361 -17.81 -13.63 5.63
CA PHE A 361 -17.24 -12.50 4.87
C PHE A 361 -16.16 -11.71 5.63
N HIS A 362 -15.98 -11.94 6.94
CA HIS A 362 -14.94 -11.30 7.75
C HIS A 362 -13.70 -12.19 7.93
N VAL A 363 -13.66 -13.37 7.30
CA VAL A 363 -12.50 -14.26 7.35
C VAL A 363 -11.47 -13.78 6.33
N THR A 364 -10.37 -13.26 6.83
CA THR A 364 -9.22 -12.92 6.00
C THR A 364 -8.26 -14.11 5.90
N ALA A 365 -7.49 -14.17 4.81
CA ALA A 365 -6.44 -15.16 4.59
C ALA A 365 -5.23 -15.05 5.53
N TYR A 366 -5.26 -14.14 6.51
CA TYR A 366 -4.14 -13.88 7.39
C TYR A 366 -3.87 -15.01 8.39
N LYS A 367 -2.59 -15.35 8.53
CA LYS A 367 -2.13 -16.40 9.47
C LYS A 367 -2.47 -16.13 10.94
N ASN A 368 -2.55 -14.84 11.34
CA ASN A 368 -2.94 -14.45 12.71
C ASN A 368 -4.41 -14.08 12.81
N LYS A 369 -5.27 -15.08 12.79
CA LYS A 369 -6.73 -14.92 12.87
C LYS A 369 -7.18 -14.08 14.07
N LYS A 370 -6.58 -14.26 15.25
CA LYS A 370 -6.96 -13.54 16.48
C LYS A 370 -6.73 -12.03 16.35
N LYS A 371 -5.59 -11.59 15.80
CA LYS A 371 -5.29 -10.16 15.56
C LYS A 371 -6.35 -9.52 14.68
N VAL A 372 -6.67 -10.15 13.56
CA VAL A 372 -7.64 -9.63 12.58
C VAL A 372 -9.06 -9.57 13.15
N TYR A 373 -9.49 -10.62 13.85
CA TYR A 373 -10.82 -10.62 14.48
C TYR A 373 -10.95 -9.55 15.56
N THR A 374 -9.90 -9.32 16.34
CA THR A 374 -9.88 -8.24 17.33
C THR A 374 -9.95 -6.87 16.67
N ALA A 375 -9.22 -6.63 15.59
CA ALA A 375 -9.30 -5.38 14.82
C ALA A 375 -10.71 -5.15 14.28
N HIS A 376 -11.34 -6.17 13.67
CA HIS A 376 -12.73 -6.08 13.20
C HIS A 376 -13.73 -5.81 14.34
N ALA A 377 -13.54 -6.42 15.51
CA ALA A 377 -14.38 -6.16 16.68
C ALA A 377 -14.27 -4.70 17.15
N ILE A 378 -13.05 -4.16 17.19
CA ILE A 378 -12.82 -2.74 17.50
C ILE A 378 -13.50 -1.86 16.45
N GLY A 379 -13.25 -2.12 15.15
CA GLY A 379 -13.81 -1.38 14.03
C GLY A 379 -15.35 -1.35 14.08
N ARG A 380 -15.98 -2.49 14.36
CA ARG A 380 -17.43 -2.60 14.48
C ARG A 380 -18.01 -1.82 15.66
N ILE A 381 -17.33 -1.81 16.81
CA ILE A 381 -17.75 -1.03 17.98
C ILE A 381 -17.61 0.45 17.70
N LEU A 382 -16.51 0.87 17.07
CA LEU A 382 -16.25 2.27 16.78
C LEU A 382 -17.05 2.78 15.57
N ALA A 383 -17.49 1.90 14.67
CA ALA A 383 -18.27 2.25 13.48
C ALA A 383 -19.47 3.16 13.80
N LYS A 384 -20.23 2.82 14.88
CA LYS A 384 -21.35 3.64 15.32
C LYS A 384 -20.95 5.04 15.79
N ARG A 385 -19.75 5.18 16.39
CA ARG A 385 -19.23 6.47 16.89
C ARG A 385 -18.64 7.31 15.76
N TYR A 386 -18.07 6.64 14.78
CA TYR A 386 -17.49 7.27 13.58
C TYR A 386 -18.50 7.48 12.46
N GLN A 387 -19.65 6.79 12.54
CA GLN A 387 -20.65 6.68 11.46
C GLN A 387 -20.02 6.21 10.14
N VAL A 388 -19.16 5.23 10.24
CA VAL A 388 -18.51 4.54 9.13
C VAL A 388 -19.06 3.12 9.05
N SER A 389 -19.55 2.71 7.89
CA SER A 389 -19.95 1.33 7.62
C SER A 389 -18.80 0.55 6.98
N TRP A 390 -18.77 -0.74 7.24
CA TRP A 390 -17.87 -1.71 6.62
C TRP A 390 -18.66 -2.92 6.17
N SER A 391 -18.60 -3.25 4.88
CA SER A 391 -19.32 -4.40 4.35
C SER A 391 -18.56 -5.73 4.53
N THR A 392 -17.24 -5.66 4.63
CA THR A 392 -16.38 -6.84 4.72
C THR A 392 -15.04 -6.51 5.41
N GLY A 393 -14.27 -7.52 5.77
CA GLY A 393 -12.83 -7.41 6.08
C GLY A 393 -11.94 -7.82 4.89
N GLY A 394 -12.50 -8.04 3.72
CA GLY A 394 -11.82 -8.41 2.48
C GLY A 394 -11.94 -7.35 1.40
N HIS A 395 -11.64 -7.77 0.17
CA HIS A 395 -11.80 -6.91 -1.01
C HIS A 395 -13.24 -6.90 -1.51
N THR A 396 -13.57 -5.90 -2.31
CA THR A 396 -14.84 -5.86 -3.05
C THR A 396 -14.57 -5.66 -4.55
N ASN A 397 -15.59 -5.87 -5.37
CA ASN A 397 -15.53 -5.68 -6.83
C ASN A 397 -16.07 -4.32 -7.28
N ILE A 398 -16.16 -3.36 -6.37
CA ILE A 398 -16.58 -1.99 -6.70
C ILE A 398 -15.54 -1.38 -7.65
N PRO A 399 -15.96 -0.75 -8.76
CA PRO A 399 -15.04 -0.06 -9.67
C PRO A 399 -14.21 0.98 -8.92
N VAL A 400 -12.93 1.10 -9.28
CA VAL A 400 -12.03 2.09 -8.71
C VAL A 400 -11.78 3.24 -9.69
N MET A 401 -11.39 4.41 -9.19
CA MET A 401 -11.05 5.54 -10.03
C MET A 401 -9.72 5.31 -10.74
N LEU A 402 -9.63 5.81 -11.99
CA LEU A 402 -8.36 5.99 -12.71
C LEU A 402 -8.25 7.48 -13.06
N ILE A 403 -7.25 8.15 -12.52
CA ILE A 403 -6.98 9.56 -12.78
C ILE A 403 -5.71 9.62 -13.62
N GLY A 404 -5.73 10.40 -14.70
CA GLY A 404 -4.60 10.59 -15.58
C GLY A 404 -4.24 12.07 -15.76
N TYR A 405 -2.95 12.38 -15.79
CA TYR A 405 -2.41 13.70 -16.13
C TYR A 405 -1.17 13.59 -17.01
N GLY A 406 -0.96 14.55 -17.89
CA GLY A 406 0.19 14.59 -18.82
C GLY A 406 -0.10 13.90 -20.15
N ILE A 407 0.96 13.38 -20.81
CA ILE A 407 0.82 12.80 -22.15
C ILE A 407 -0.15 11.62 -22.16
N ASN A 408 -0.95 11.50 -23.20
CA ASN A 408 -1.93 10.41 -23.41
C ASN A 408 -2.99 10.24 -22.29
N SER A 409 -2.99 11.10 -21.26
CA SER A 409 -3.90 10.97 -20.10
C SER A 409 -5.38 11.01 -20.48
N ARG A 410 -5.77 11.61 -21.61
CA ARG A 410 -7.16 11.63 -22.10
C ARG A 410 -7.74 10.22 -22.29
N LYS A 411 -6.89 9.23 -22.53
CA LYS A 411 -7.27 7.83 -22.76
C LYS A 411 -7.84 7.14 -21.51
N VAL A 412 -7.61 7.67 -20.32
CA VAL A 412 -8.16 7.07 -19.10
C VAL A 412 -9.66 7.30 -18.92
N ALA A 413 -10.26 8.24 -19.65
CA ALA A 413 -11.67 8.60 -19.52
C ALA A 413 -12.61 7.41 -19.84
N GLY A 414 -13.75 7.36 -19.15
CA GLY A 414 -14.77 6.33 -19.34
C GLY A 414 -14.62 5.15 -18.40
N LEU A 415 -15.27 4.03 -18.74
CA LEU A 415 -15.24 2.78 -17.99
C LEU A 415 -14.33 1.78 -18.70
N ASN A 416 -13.25 1.39 -18.04
CA ASN A 416 -12.22 0.52 -18.59
C ASN A 416 -11.98 -0.70 -17.69
N GLU A 417 -11.26 -1.69 -18.18
CA GLU A 417 -10.72 -2.79 -17.37
C GLU A 417 -9.30 -2.44 -16.89
N ASN A 418 -8.86 -2.97 -15.75
CA ASN A 418 -7.53 -2.67 -15.20
C ASN A 418 -6.37 -3.05 -16.14
N ARG A 419 -6.55 -4.04 -17.03
CA ARG A 419 -5.56 -4.40 -18.06
C ARG A 419 -5.31 -3.29 -19.08
N TYR A 420 -6.26 -2.39 -19.29
CA TYR A 420 -6.14 -1.27 -20.22
C TYR A 420 -5.09 -0.24 -19.78
N ILE A 421 -4.78 -0.19 -18.50
CA ILE A 421 -3.71 0.66 -17.95
C ILE A 421 -2.36 0.36 -18.62
N PHE A 422 -2.08 -0.93 -18.91
CA PHE A 422 -0.89 -1.35 -19.63
C PHE A 422 -0.82 -0.74 -21.04
N ASP A 423 -1.94 -0.73 -21.76
CA ASP A 423 -2.01 -0.17 -23.11
C ASP A 423 -1.75 1.34 -23.09
N VAL A 424 -2.33 2.06 -22.14
CA VAL A 424 -2.10 3.50 -21.97
C VAL A 424 -0.61 3.80 -21.67
N MET A 425 0.04 2.98 -20.83
CA MET A 425 1.47 3.12 -20.53
C MET A 425 2.35 2.80 -21.75
N LYS A 426 2.04 1.74 -22.51
CA LYS A 426 2.77 1.40 -23.75
C LYS A 426 2.74 2.53 -24.76
N GLU A 427 1.57 3.11 -24.98
CA GLU A 427 1.44 4.24 -25.90
C GLU A 427 2.18 5.49 -25.42
N ALA A 428 2.27 5.71 -24.10
CA ALA A 428 3.10 6.78 -23.54
C ALA A 428 4.60 6.56 -23.81
N PHE A 429 5.01 5.31 -23.99
CA PHE A 429 6.37 4.97 -24.46
C PHE A 429 6.54 5.05 -25.98
N GLY A 430 5.52 5.47 -26.72
CA GLY A 430 5.55 5.53 -28.20
C GLY A 430 5.35 4.18 -28.88
N LEU A 431 4.90 3.16 -28.16
CA LEU A 431 4.69 1.82 -28.70
C LEU A 431 3.25 1.66 -29.19
N SER A 432 3.08 1.03 -30.35
CA SER A 432 1.75 0.72 -30.90
C SER A 432 1.04 -0.31 -30.03
N VAL A 433 -0.26 -0.09 -29.81
CA VAL A 433 -1.17 -1.06 -29.20
C VAL A 433 -2.13 -1.56 -30.25
N ILE A 434 -2.14 -2.86 -30.49
CA ILE A 434 -3.14 -3.50 -31.35
C ILE A 434 -4.37 -3.75 -30.46
N HIS A 435 -5.40 -2.95 -30.59
CA HIS A 435 -6.69 -3.25 -29.96
C HIS A 435 -7.31 -4.44 -30.68
N PRO A 436 -7.66 -5.53 -29.96
CA PRO A 436 -8.36 -6.67 -30.56
C PRO A 436 -9.78 -6.31 -30.95
#